data_71f2995b7d25e4e155c10ee8175616dc
#
_entry.id   71f2995b7d25e4e155c10ee8175616dc
#
_cell.length_a   1.000
_cell.length_b   1.000
_cell.length_c   1.000
_cell.angle_alpha   90.00
_cell.angle_beta   90.00
_cell.angle_gamma   90.00
#
_symmetry.space_group_name_H-M   'P 1'
#
loop_
_entity.id
_entity.type
_entity.pdbx_description
1 polymer ?
#
loop_
_entity_poly.entity_id
_entity_poly.type
_entity_poly.pdbx_seq_one_letter_code
_entity_poly.pdbx_strand_id
1 'polypeptide(L)'
;NDFWAKMKAGIEEEAKKQGVTVDVFAANTEEDTEGQLKILENCINKGYKAIGVAPLSPTNLINGIVQANQKGIYVMNIDEKIDMDSLKAAGGSVIAFATTDNEKVGEKGAQYILDNLKDGGEVAIIEGKAGNASGEARKTGAENTFKAASQVKLVASQPADWDRQKALDTAASMLQSNPNLKAIYCCNDTMALGALQAVKNAGKLGQILVVGTDGAAEALESVKAGELSATVAQNSAEIGATSLRRMIKSVKDGEKIDSNATAETIPVDSYVVTKDSAQ
;
A
#
# COMPACT_ATOMS: atom_id res chain seq x y z
N ASN A 1 -8.03 -5.04 -10.91
CA ASN A 1 -7.16 -6.02 -10.27
C ASN A 1 -7.74 -6.47 -8.92
N ASP A 2 -7.12 -7.43 -8.29
CA ASP A 2 -7.59 -8.04 -7.04
C ASP A 2 -7.64 -7.05 -5.87
N PHE A 3 -6.69 -6.13 -5.77
CA PHE A 3 -6.66 -5.10 -4.73
C PHE A 3 -7.95 -4.25 -4.73
N TRP A 4 -8.32 -3.75 -5.90
CA TRP A 4 -9.52 -2.91 -6.03
C TRP A 4 -10.82 -3.71 -5.90
N ALA A 5 -10.83 -4.97 -6.37
CA ALA A 5 -11.99 -5.86 -6.20
C ALA A 5 -12.27 -6.14 -4.72
N LYS A 6 -11.24 -6.38 -3.92
CA LYS A 6 -11.36 -6.58 -2.48
C LYS A 6 -11.80 -5.30 -1.78
N MET A 7 -11.30 -4.15 -2.22
CA MET A 7 -11.73 -2.86 -1.68
C MET A 7 -13.22 -2.63 -1.94
N LYS A 8 -13.68 -2.86 -3.16
CA LYS A 8 -15.10 -2.76 -3.52
C LYS A 8 -15.96 -3.66 -2.64
N ALA A 9 -15.56 -4.92 -2.46
CA ALA A 9 -16.28 -5.87 -1.61
C ALA A 9 -16.33 -5.39 -0.16
N GLY A 10 -15.24 -4.85 0.37
CA GLY A 10 -15.19 -4.29 1.72
C GLY A 10 -16.12 -3.10 1.90
N ILE A 11 -16.17 -2.21 0.91
CA ILE A 11 -17.09 -1.06 0.91
C ILE A 11 -18.54 -1.54 0.90
N GLU A 12 -18.89 -2.48 0.03
CA GLU A 12 -20.25 -2.98 -0.11
C GLU A 12 -20.71 -3.72 1.15
N GLU A 13 -19.84 -4.52 1.76
CA GLU A 13 -20.14 -5.19 3.02
C GLU A 13 -20.39 -4.19 4.16
N GLU A 14 -19.55 -3.18 4.28
CA GLU A 14 -19.72 -2.14 5.30
C GLU A 14 -20.99 -1.33 5.09
N ALA A 15 -21.31 -1.01 3.84
CA ALA A 15 -22.56 -0.32 3.48
C ALA A 15 -23.78 -1.12 3.94
N LYS A 16 -23.76 -2.44 3.73
CA LYS A 16 -24.83 -3.35 4.17
C LYS A 16 -24.96 -3.34 5.69
N LYS A 17 -23.85 -3.40 6.42
CA LYS A 17 -23.85 -3.33 7.90
C LYS A 17 -24.41 -2.02 8.42
N GLN A 18 -24.09 -0.91 7.76
CA GLN A 18 -24.52 0.42 8.16
C GLN A 18 -25.93 0.79 7.65
N GLY A 19 -26.50 -0.01 6.78
CA GLY A 19 -27.81 0.26 6.18
C GLY A 19 -27.81 1.46 5.23
N VAL A 20 -26.69 1.70 4.54
CA VAL A 20 -26.56 2.78 3.56
C VAL A 20 -26.43 2.23 2.15
N THR A 21 -26.81 3.02 1.16
CA THR A 21 -26.64 2.68 -0.25
C THR A 21 -25.31 3.24 -0.73
N VAL A 22 -24.55 2.42 -1.44
CA VAL A 22 -23.27 2.81 -2.04
C VAL A 22 -23.22 2.38 -3.50
N ASP A 23 -22.64 3.23 -4.35
CA ASP A 23 -22.32 2.90 -5.73
C ASP A 23 -20.80 2.98 -5.89
N VAL A 24 -20.22 2.05 -6.64
CA VAL A 24 -18.78 2.01 -6.88
C VAL A 24 -18.53 2.06 -8.39
N PHE A 25 -17.69 2.99 -8.81
CA PHE A 25 -17.35 3.21 -10.21
C PHE A 25 -15.84 3.12 -10.40
N ALA A 26 -15.41 2.75 -11.59
CA ALA A 26 -14.00 2.70 -11.94
C ALA A 26 -13.79 3.23 -13.37
N ALA A 27 -12.65 3.89 -13.59
CA ALA A 27 -12.19 4.23 -14.93
C ALA A 27 -11.83 2.95 -15.71
N ASN A 28 -11.77 3.04 -17.01
CA ASN A 28 -11.48 1.87 -17.87
C ASN A 28 -10.06 1.34 -17.68
N THR A 29 -9.11 2.23 -17.45
CA THR A 29 -7.71 1.90 -17.19
C THR A 29 -7.14 2.80 -16.10
N GLU A 30 -6.00 2.42 -15.53
CA GLU A 30 -5.31 3.22 -14.50
C GLU A 30 -4.66 4.50 -15.07
N GLU A 31 -4.57 4.63 -16.39
CA GLU A 31 -4.06 5.81 -17.07
C GLU A 31 -5.18 6.78 -17.50
N ASP A 32 -6.44 6.37 -17.39
CA ASP A 32 -7.59 7.16 -17.85
C ASP A 32 -8.00 8.23 -16.83
N THR A 33 -7.13 9.21 -16.65
CA THR A 33 -7.33 10.32 -15.69
C THR A 33 -8.53 11.19 -16.04
N GLU A 34 -8.77 11.41 -17.34
CA GLU A 34 -9.93 12.19 -17.82
C GLU A 34 -11.24 11.44 -17.59
N GLY A 35 -11.25 10.13 -17.84
CA GLY A 35 -12.41 9.28 -17.58
C GLY A 35 -12.77 9.25 -16.11
N GLN A 36 -11.78 9.21 -15.22
CA GLN A 36 -12.03 9.27 -13.78
C GLN A 36 -12.63 10.60 -13.36
N LEU A 37 -12.14 11.72 -13.90
CA LEU A 37 -12.73 13.05 -13.62
C LEU A 37 -14.19 13.13 -14.07
N LYS A 38 -14.49 12.57 -15.24
CA LYS A 38 -15.86 12.50 -15.77
C LYS A 38 -16.79 11.73 -14.84
N ILE A 39 -16.30 10.59 -14.31
CA ILE A 39 -17.06 9.79 -13.34
C ILE A 39 -17.36 10.62 -12.10
N LEU A 40 -16.36 11.33 -11.57
CA LEU A 40 -16.55 12.21 -10.42
C LEU A 40 -17.59 13.30 -10.71
N GLU A 41 -17.51 13.98 -11.84
CA GLU A 41 -18.48 14.99 -12.24
C GLU A 41 -19.90 14.42 -12.34
N ASN A 42 -20.05 13.22 -12.90
CA ASN A 42 -21.34 12.55 -12.97
C ASN A 42 -21.89 12.22 -11.56
N CYS A 43 -21.03 11.79 -10.63
CA CYS A 43 -21.43 11.54 -9.25
C CYS A 43 -21.88 12.83 -8.55
N ILE A 44 -21.20 13.94 -8.79
CA ILE A 44 -21.59 15.25 -8.25
C ILE A 44 -23.01 15.61 -8.73
N ASN A 45 -23.30 15.40 -10.01
CA ASN A 45 -24.60 15.71 -10.59
C ASN A 45 -25.73 14.80 -10.09
N LYS A 46 -25.41 13.58 -9.65
CA LYS A 46 -26.40 12.66 -9.07
C LYS A 46 -26.79 13.02 -7.63
N GLY A 47 -26.03 13.91 -6.98
CA GLY A 47 -26.39 14.42 -5.66
C GLY A 47 -26.06 13.48 -4.50
N TYR A 48 -24.98 12.69 -4.59
CA TYR A 48 -24.48 11.94 -3.46
C TYR A 48 -24.09 12.88 -2.32
N LYS A 49 -24.27 12.45 -1.09
CA LYS A 49 -23.88 13.23 0.11
C LYS A 49 -22.37 13.22 0.36
N ALA A 50 -21.72 12.12 0.00
CA ALA A 50 -20.27 11.95 0.12
C ALA A 50 -19.75 11.10 -1.03
N ILE A 51 -18.53 11.39 -1.47
CA ILE A 51 -17.87 10.69 -2.57
C ILE A 51 -16.45 10.32 -2.10
N GLY A 52 -16.10 9.03 -2.20
CA GLY A 52 -14.73 8.57 -1.96
C GLY A 52 -13.97 8.47 -3.28
N VAL A 53 -12.73 8.93 -3.29
CA VAL A 53 -11.88 8.92 -4.49
C VAL A 53 -10.50 8.32 -4.21
N ALA A 54 -10.07 7.43 -5.11
CA ALA A 54 -8.70 6.93 -5.18
C ALA A 54 -8.11 7.49 -6.49
N PRO A 55 -7.46 8.66 -6.47
CA PRO A 55 -7.11 9.37 -7.70
C PRO A 55 -6.03 8.65 -8.50
N LEU A 56 -6.17 8.65 -9.82
CA LEU A 56 -5.19 8.06 -10.74
C LEU A 56 -3.91 8.91 -10.86
N SER A 57 -3.99 10.18 -10.53
CA SER A 57 -2.83 11.05 -10.36
C SER A 57 -3.03 11.96 -9.16
N PRO A 58 -1.96 12.57 -8.62
CA PRO A 58 -2.11 13.47 -7.46
C PRO A 58 -3.01 14.67 -7.70
N THR A 59 -3.26 15.05 -8.95
CA THR A 59 -3.92 16.31 -9.30
C THR A 59 -5.13 16.18 -10.21
N ASN A 60 -5.38 15.01 -10.81
CA ASN A 60 -6.42 14.89 -11.86
C ASN A 60 -7.85 15.17 -11.37
N LEU A 61 -8.12 15.00 -10.08
CA LEU A 61 -9.46 15.18 -9.52
C LEU A 61 -9.66 16.48 -8.76
N ILE A 62 -8.65 17.33 -8.63
CA ILE A 62 -8.69 18.53 -7.80
C ILE A 62 -9.87 19.43 -8.19
N ASN A 63 -10.05 19.74 -9.47
CA ASN A 63 -11.15 20.59 -9.91
C ASN A 63 -12.53 19.98 -9.61
N GLY A 64 -12.67 18.68 -9.77
CA GLY A 64 -13.88 17.95 -9.43
C GLY A 64 -14.17 17.99 -7.93
N ILE A 65 -13.14 17.85 -7.11
CA ILE A 65 -13.29 17.92 -5.65
C ILE A 65 -13.77 19.31 -5.22
N VAL A 66 -13.20 20.36 -5.79
CA VAL A 66 -13.65 21.74 -5.53
C VAL A 66 -15.13 21.90 -5.87
N GLN A 67 -15.57 21.40 -7.04
CA GLN A 67 -16.98 21.43 -7.45
C GLN A 67 -17.88 20.69 -6.46
N ALA A 68 -17.45 19.50 -6.00
CA ALA A 68 -18.20 18.72 -5.01
C ALA A 68 -18.35 19.51 -3.71
N ASN A 69 -17.27 20.10 -3.21
CA ASN A 69 -17.28 20.90 -1.99
C ASN A 69 -18.22 22.11 -2.09
N GLN A 70 -18.25 22.77 -3.23
CA GLN A 70 -19.15 23.92 -3.48
C GLN A 70 -20.63 23.53 -3.40
N LYS A 71 -20.94 22.26 -3.66
CA LYS A 71 -22.29 21.70 -3.53
C LYS A 71 -22.55 21.07 -2.16
N GLY A 72 -21.64 21.22 -1.21
CA GLY A 72 -21.77 20.63 0.12
C GLY A 72 -21.55 19.14 0.17
N ILE A 73 -20.87 18.56 -0.80
CA ILE A 73 -20.56 17.12 -0.86
C ILE A 73 -19.22 16.88 -0.19
N TYR A 74 -19.19 15.96 0.76
CA TYR A 74 -17.95 15.51 1.41
C TYR A 74 -17.14 14.65 0.44
N VAL A 75 -15.82 14.81 0.44
CA VAL A 75 -14.92 13.99 -0.36
C VAL A 75 -13.93 13.30 0.56
N MET A 76 -13.82 11.97 0.42
CA MET A 76 -12.87 11.11 1.14
C MET A 76 -11.76 10.70 0.19
N ASN A 77 -10.50 10.88 0.61
CA ASN A 77 -9.34 10.41 -0.15
C ASN A 77 -8.99 8.98 0.26
N ILE A 78 -8.93 8.07 -0.70
CA ILE A 78 -8.74 6.63 -0.45
C ILE A 78 -7.45 6.16 -1.11
N ASP A 79 -6.57 5.54 -0.34
CA ASP A 79 -5.36 4.82 -0.74
C ASP A 79 -4.29 5.65 -1.46
N GLU A 80 -4.65 6.32 -2.55
CA GLU A 80 -3.73 7.13 -3.34
C GLU A 80 -3.86 8.61 -2.97
N LYS A 81 -2.75 9.20 -2.52
CA LYS A 81 -2.79 10.55 -1.94
C LYS A 81 -2.95 11.64 -2.99
N ILE A 82 -3.90 12.52 -2.76
CA ILE A 82 -4.05 13.76 -3.50
C ILE A 82 -2.92 14.72 -3.10
N ASP A 83 -2.44 15.55 -4.04
CA ASP A 83 -1.54 16.65 -3.72
C ASP A 83 -2.29 17.68 -2.87
N MET A 84 -2.08 17.63 -1.57
CA MET A 84 -2.83 18.44 -0.60
C MET A 84 -2.54 19.92 -0.72
N ASP A 85 -1.33 20.30 -1.10
CA ASP A 85 -0.98 21.71 -1.31
C ASP A 85 -1.73 22.29 -2.51
N SER A 86 -1.77 21.54 -3.62
CA SER A 86 -2.52 21.93 -4.81
C SER A 86 -4.03 21.99 -4.55
N LEU A 87 -4.55 21.02 -3.78
CA LEU A 87 -5.96 20.98 -3.41
C LEU A 87 -6.32 22.22 -2.57
N LYS A 88 -5.54 22.55 -1.57
CA LYS A 88 -5.74 23.71 -0.70
C LYS A 88 -5.66 25.01 -1.51
N ALA A 89 -4.68 25.13 -2.39
CA ALA A 89 -4.52 26.30 -3.26
C ALA A 89 -5.74 26.50 -4.17
N ALA A 90 -6.38 25.43 -4.60
CA ALA A 90 -7.61 25.47 -5.41
C ALA A 90 -8.88 25.72 -4.58
N GLY A 91 -8.78 25.75 -3.26
CA GLY A 91 -9.92 25.95 -2.37
C GLY A 91 -10.71 24.69 -2.08
N GLY A 92 -10.14 23.52 -2.38
CA GLY A 92 -10.77 22.22 -2.13
C GLY A 92 -10.39 21.61 -0.78
N SER A 93 -11.13 20.57 -0.38
CA SER A 93 -10.96 19.92 0.90
C SER A 93 -11.39 18.45 0.81
N VAL A 94 -10.65 17.58 1.49
CA VAL A 94 -11.07 16.20 1.76
C VAL A 94 -11.23 16.03 3.28
N ILE A 95 -12.16 15.16 3.66
CA ILE A 95 -12.46 14.93 5.10
C ILE A 95 -11.34 14.15 5.80
N ALA A 96 -10.72 13.22 5.08
CA ALA A 96 -9.64 12.38 5.59
C ALA A 96 -8.97 11.64 4.43
N PHE A 97 -7.86 11.00 4.74
CA PHE A 97 -7.13 10.10 3.84
C PHE A 97 -6.89 8.76 4.52
N ALA A 98 -7.50 7.69 4.02
CA ALA A 98 -7.28 6.33 4.51
C ALA A 98 -6.30 5.60 3.60
N THR A 99 -5.28 5.02 4.19
CA THR A 99 -4.21 4.32 3.46
C THR A 99 -3.55 3.28 4.36
N THR A 100 -2.83 2.34 3.75
CA THR A 100 -1.99 1.40 4.50
C THR A 100 -0.94 2.17 5.31
N ASP A 101 -0.70 1.75 6.54
CA ASP A 101 0.43 2.22 7.35
C ASP A 101 1.71 1.58 6.81
N ASN A 102 2.35 2.23 5.85
CA ASN A 102 3.48 1.68 5.11
C ASN A 102 4.76 1.55 5.95
N GLU A 103 4.93 2.37 6.97
CA GLU A 103 6.06 2.20 7.90
C GLU A 103 5.89 0.91 8.70
N LYS A 104 4.69 0.64 9.21
CA LYS A 104 4.37 -0.63 9.88
C LYS A 104 4.48 -1.83 8.95
N VAL A 105 4.19 -1.68 7.67
CA VAL A 105 4.42 -2.73 6.68
C VAL A 105 5.88 -3.17 6.69
N GLY A 106 6.79 -2.21 6.60
CA GLY A 106 8.24 -2.49 6.66
C GLY A 106 8.65 -3.11 7.99
N GLU A 107 8.12 -2.59 9.10
CA GLU A 107 8.36 -3.15 10.44
C GLU A 107 7.93 -4.62 10.51
N LYS A 108 6.74 -4.95 9.99
CA LYS A 108 6.21 -6.33 10.01
C LYS A 108 7.03 -7.28 9.18
N GLY A 109 7.47 -6.85 8.00
CA GLY A 109 8.35 -7.66 7.15
C GLY A 109 9.69 -7.97 7.83
N ALA A 110 10.33 -6.95 8.38
CA ALA A 110 11.58 -7.10 9.11
C ALA A 110 11.40 -7.92 10.38
N GLN A 111 10.31 -7.71 11.12
CA GLN A 111 10.04 -8.48 12.35
C GLN A 111 9.85 -9.97 12.06
N TYR A 112 9.15 -10.30 10.95
CA TYR A 112 9.05 -11.70 10.52
C TYR A 112 10.43 -12.33 10.31
N ILE A 113 11.33 -11.58 9.66
CA ILE A 113 12.72 -12.04 9.46
C ILE A 113 13.41 -12.26 10.81
N LEU A 114 13.32 -11.31 11.74
CA LEU A 114 13.92 -11.44 13.07
C LEU A 114 13.40 -12.66 13.81
N ASP A 115 12.09 -12.90 13.75
CA ASP A 115 11.44 -14.05 14.42
C ASP A 115 11.91 -15.39 13.86
N ASN A 116 12.37 -15.41 12.61
CA ASN A 116 12.82 -16.62 11.91
C ASN A 116 14.34 -16.70 11.75
N LEU A 117 15.10 -15.74 12.29
CA LEU A 117 16.56 -15.74 12.38
C LEU A 117 17.00 -15.60 13.83
N LYS A 118 16.60 -16.55 14.69
CA LYS A 118 16.89 -16.50 16.13
C LYS A 118 18.38 -16.50 16.45
N ASP A 119 19.18 -17.13 15.58
CA ASP A 119 20.64 -17.15 15.72
C ASP A 119 21.29 -15.92 15.06
N GLY A 120 20.48 -15.03 14.53
CA GLY A 120 20.93 -13.80 13.87
C GLY A 120 21.51 -14.02 12.49
N GLY A 121 22.19 -13.01 11.99
CA GLY A 121 22.86 -13.06 10.70
C GLY A 121 22.79 -11.75 9.94
N GLU A 122 23.25 -11.80 8.70
CA GLU A 122 23.23 -10.66 7.79
C GLU A 122 21.89 -10.57 7.06
N VAL A 123 21.36 -9.35 6.98
CA VAL A 123 20.09 -9.05 6.31
C VAL A 123 20.26 -7.90 5.32
N ALA A 124 19.38 -7.83 4.33
CA ALA A 124 19.40 -6.78 3.32
C ALA A 124 17.98 -6.30 3.01
N ILE A 125 17.89 -5.11 2.42
CA ILE A 125 16.65 -4.50 1.95
C ILE A 125 16.77 -4.22 0.46
N ILE A 126 15.76 -4.60 -0.31
CA ILE A 126 15.57 -4.14 -1.69
C ILE A 126 14.47 -3.10 -1.68
N GLU A 127 14.86 -1.86 -1.95
CA GLU A 127 14.01 -0.68 -1.88
C GLU A 127 13.20 -0.52 -3.18
N GLY A 128 12.11 0.20 -3.10
CA GLY A 128 11.36 0.60 -4.27
C GLY A 128 12.06 1.70 -5.06
N LYS A 129 11.27 2.54 -5.70
CA LYS A 129 11.80 3.70 -6.42
C LYS A 129 12.12 4.81 -5.41
N ALA A 130 13.35 5.33 -5.48
CA ALA A 130 13.78 6.41 -4.61
C ALA A 130 12.83 7.62 -4.69
N GLY A 131 12.45 8.16 -3.53
CA GLY A 131 11.54 9.30 -3.43
C GLY A 131 10.05 8.94 -3.45
N ASN A 132 9.69 7.69 -3.74
CA ASN A 132 8.29 7.25 -3.67
C ASN A 132 7.88 7.11 -2.20
N ALA A 133 6.81 7.80 -1.80
CA ALA A 133 6.41 7.90 -0.40
C ALA A 133 6.15 6.54 0.27
N SER A 134 5.43 5.63 -0.38
CA SER A 134 5.15 4.30 0.18
C SER A 134 6.43 3.46 0.28
N GLY A 135 7.28 3.52 -0.73
CA GLY A 135 8.56 2.81 -0.75
C GLY A 135 9.51 3.31 0.34
N GLU A 136 9.63 4.61 0.50
CA GLU A 136 10.46 5.21 1.55
C GLU A 136 9.97 4.84 2.95
N ALA A 137 8.66 4.82 3.17
CA ALA A 137 8.07 4.44 4.45
C ALA A 137 8.33 2.95 4.77
N ARG A 138 8.15 2.06 3.81
CA ARG A 138 8.42 0.62 3.96
C ARG A 138 9.90 0.38 4.27
N LYS A 139 10.78 1.04 3.53
CA LYS A 139 12.23 0.98 3.78
C LYS A 139 12.57 1.45 5.19
N THR A 140 12.04 2.61 5.61
CA THR A 140 12.31 3.19 6.93
C THR A 140 11.86 2.25 8.05
N GLY A 141 10.67 1.68 7.95
CA GLY A 141 10.15 0.74 8.94
C GLY A 141 11.03 -0.50 9.06
N ALA A 142 11.44 -1.09 7.94
CA ALA A 142 12.31 -2.25 7.93
C ALA A 142 13.72 -1.92 8.45
N GLU A 143 14.30 -0.83 7.99
CA GLU A 143 15.63 -0.38 8.40
C GLU A 143 15.71 -0.14 9.90
N ASN A 144 14.74 0.58 10.46
CA ASN A 144 14.70 0.86 11.89
C ASN A 144 14.55 -0.41 12.72
N THR A 145 13.73 -1.35 12.25
CA THR A 145 13.53 -2.63 12.93
C THR A 145 14.81 -3.47 12.94
N PHE A 146 15.50 -3.54 11.81
CA PHE A 146 16.78 -4.28 11.74
C PHE A 146 17.86 -3.62 12.59
N LYS A 147 17.99 -2.30 12.54
CA LYS A 147 19.00 -1.56 13.31
C LYS A 147 18.81 -1.64 14.82
N ALA A 148 17.56 -1.76 15.28
CA ALA A 148 17.24 -1.90 16.69
C ALA A 148 17.52 -3.31 17.22
N ALA A 149 17.74 -4.31 16.35
CA ALA A 149 17.94 -5.70 16.72
C ALA A 149 19.44 -6.04 16.68
N SER A 150 20.02 -6.34 17.84
CA SER A 150 21.44 -6.63 17.96
C SER A 150 21.88 -7.91 17.30
N GLN A 151 20.94 -8.87 17.09
CA GLN A 151 21.26 -10.19 16.52
C GLN A 151 21.47 -10.17 15.00
N VAL A 152 21.03 -9.13 14.30
CA VAL A 152 21.19 -9.03 12.84
C VAL A 152 22.05 -7.83 12.46
N LYS A 153 22.67 -7.93 11.28
CA LYS A 153 23.43 -6.83 10.67
C LYS A 153 22.85 -6.52 9.31
N LEU A 154 22.39 -5.28 9.13
CA LEU A 154 21.94 -4.80 7.82
C LEU A 154 23.17 -4.49 6.97
N VAL A 155 23.44 -5.33 5.97
CA VAL A 155 24.67 -5.22 5.15
C VAL A 155 24.47 -4.50 3.84
N ALA A 156 23.22 -4.38 3.36
CA ALA A 156 22.91 -3.70 2.11
C ALA A 156 21.46 -3.23 2.08
N SER A 157 21.24 -2.08 1.45
CA SER A 157 19.91 -1.54 1.15
C SER A 157 20.02 -0.79 -0.16
N GLN A 158 19.40 -1.32 -1.23
CA GLN A 158 19.55 -0.80 -2.59
C GLN A 158 18.20 -0.71 -3.29
N PRO A 159 17.97 0.35 -4.10
CA PRO A 159 16.74 0.47 -4.88
C PRO A 159 16.74 -0.49 -6.08
N ALA A 160 15.56 -0.99 -6.42
CA ALA A 160 15.34 -1.76 -7.65
C ALA A 160 14.09 -1.25 -8.40
N ASP A 161 13.62 -0.05 -8.09
CA ASP A 161 12.62 0.71 -8.85
C ASP A 161 11.30 -0.03 -9.11
N TRP A 162 10.87 -0.89 -8.18
CA TRP A 162 9.67 -1.72 -8.31
C TRP A 162 9.76 -2.77 -9.43
N ASP A 163 10.95 -2.95 -10.02
CA ASP A 163 11.17 -3.77 -11.21
C ASP A 163 11.73 -5.15 -10.85
N ARG A 164 11.11 -6.19 -11.42
CA ARG A 164 11.47 -7.59 -11.15
C ARG A 164 12.88 -7.93 -11.59
N GLN A 165 13.27 -7.51 -12.81
CA GLN A 165 14.59 -7.81 -13.35
C GLN A 165 15.68 -7.06 -12.60
N LYS A 166 15.46 -5.78 -12.28
CA LYS A 166 16.40 -5.00 -11.47
C LYS A 166 16.58 -5.61 -10.10
N ALA A 167 15.49 -6.09 -9.48
CA ALA A 167 15.56 -6.77 -8.19
C ALA A 167 16.35 -8.08 -8.25
N LEU A 168 16.19 -8.84 -9.34
CA LEU A 168 16.98 -10.05 -9.57
C LEU A 168 18.47 -9.70 -9.61
N ASP A 169 18.84 -8.71 -10.41
CA ASP A 169 20.23 -8.28 -10.59
C ASP A 169 20.80 -7.71 -9.29
N THR A 170 20.03 -6.93 -8.56
CA THR A 170 20.40 -6.35 -7.26
C THR A 170 20.64 -7.45 -6.23
N ALA A 171 19.71 -8.41 -6.14
CA ALA A 171 19.84 -9.54 -5.21
C ALA A 171 21.03 -10.41 -5.52
N ALA A 172 21.27 -10.68 -6.81
CA ALA A 172 22.45 -11.43 -7.25
C ALA A 172 23.76 -10.75 -6.80
N SER A 173 23.84 -9.43 -6.94
CA SER A 173 24.98 -8.64 -6.47
C SER A 173 25.12 -8.68 -4.95
N MET A 174 24.01 -8.58 -4.21
CA MET A 174 24.00 -8.68 -2.76
C MET A 174 24.53 -10.03 -2.28
N LEU A 175 24.10 -11.11 -2.92
CA LEU A 175 24.54 -12.49 -2.59
C LEU A 175 26.03 -12.67 -2.87
N GLN A 176 26.52 -12.10 -3.97
CA GLN A 176 27.93 -12.18 -4.33
C GLN A 176 28.81 -11.40 -3.34
N SER A 177 28.39 -10.20 -2.96
CA SER A 177 29.13 -9.33 -2.04
C SER A 177 29.01 -9.78 -0.56
N ASN A 178 27.94 -10.48 -0.23
CA ASN A 178 27.64 -10.91 1.13
C ASN A 178 27.33 -12.42 1.16
N PRO A 179 28.34 -13.29 1.11
CA PRO A 179 28.11 -14.74 1.06
C PRO A 179 27.36 -15.33 2.26
N ASN A 180 27.34 -14.60 3.37
CA ASN A 180 26.66 -15.00 4.60
C ASN A 180 25.25 -14.38 4.75
N LEU A 181 24.73 -13.77 3.70
CA LEU A 181 23.39 -13.17 3.73
C LEU A 181 22.33 -14.23 4.07
N LYS A 182 21.46 -13.92 5.01
CA LYS A 182 20.43 -14.84 5.53
C LYS A 182 19.01 -14.45 5.15
N ALA A 183 18.75 -13.17 4.87
CA ALA A 183 17.41 -12.72 4.55
C ALA A 183 17.41 -11.42 3.76
N ILE A 184 16.39 -11.26 2.93
CA ILE A 184 16.14 -10.05 2.15
C ILE A 184 14.68 -9.63 2.35
N TYR A 185 14.47 -8.41 2.80
CA TYR A 185 13.14 -7.78 2.77
C TYR A 185 13.03 -6.93 1.50
N CYS A 186 11.95 -7.13 0.75
CA CYS A 186 11.66 -6.38 -0.49
C CYS A 186 10.40 -5.53 -0.31
N CYS A 187 10.47 -4.26 -0.72
CA CYS A 187 9.40 -3.30 -0.53
C CYS A 187 8.16 -3.53 -1.40
N ASN A 188 8.21 -4.47 -2.37
CA ASN A 188 7.02 -5.01 -3.01
C ASN A 188 7.24 -6.45 -3.47
N ASP A 189 6.15 -7.12 -3.85
CA ASP A 189 6.19 -8.52 -4.26
C ASP A 189 6.86 -8.74 -5.62
N THR A 190 6.72 -7.81 -6.53
CA THR A 190 7.38 -7.90 -7.84
C THR A 190 8.89 -8.00 -7.67
N MET A 191 9.46 -7.17 -6.82
CA MET A 191 10.89 -7.23 -6.51
C MET A 191 11.25 -8.46 -5.70
N ALA A 192 10.38 -8.89 -4.77
CA ALA A 192 10.60 -10.11 -3.99
C ALA A 192 10.69 -11.35 -4.86
N LEU A 193 9.86 -11.45 -5.89
CA LEU A 193 9.89 -12.55 -6.86
C LEU A 193 11.18 -12.52 -7.69
N GLY A 194 11.68 -11.34 -8.02
CA GLY A 194 12.99 -11.19 -8.66
C GLY A 194 14.14 -11.63 -7.75
N ALA A 195 14.12 -11.20 -6.50
CA ALA A 195 15.12 -11.60 -5.50
C ALA A 195 15.09 -13.11 -5.23
N LEU A 196 13.89 -13.68 -5.17
CA LEU A 196 13.71 -15.13 -5.02
C LEU A 196 14.37 -15.89 -6.16
N GLN A 197 14.23 -15.43 -7.40
CA GLN A 197 14.86 -16.05 -8.56
C GLN A 197 16.39 -15.99 -8.45
N ALA A 198 16.96 -14.89 -7.97
CA ALA A 198 18.39 -14.78 -7.72
C ALA A 198 18.87 -15.78 -6.67
N VAL A 199 18.09 -15.98 -5.61
CA VAL A 199 18.37 -16.97 -4.57
C VAL A 199 18.35 -18.38 -5.15
N LYS A 200 17.36 -18.70 -5.99
CA LYS A 200 17.28 -19.99 -6.71
C LYS A 200 18.48 -20.20 -7.60
N ASN A 201 18.85 -19.19 -8.38
CA ASN A 201 19.99 -19.26 -9.31
C ASN A 201 21.32 -19.51 -8.57
N ALA A 202 21.42 -19.01 -7.33
CA ALA A 202 22.59 -19.23 -6.48
C ALA A 202 22.56 -20.59 -5.74
N GLY A 203 21.51 -21.39 -5.92
CA GLY A 203 21.34 -22.67 -5.24
C GLY A 203 21.06 -22.55 -3.75
N LYS A 204 20.50 -21.43 -3.30
CA LYS A 204 20.30 -21.13 -1.88
C LYS A 204 18.83 -21.10 -1.46
N LEU A 205 17.92 -21.63 -2.28
CA LEU A 205 16.51 -21.74 -1.92
C LEU A 205 16.39 -22.58 -0.63
N GLY A 206 15.61 -22.07 0.32
CA GLY A 206 15.47 -22.69 1.64
C GLY A 206 16.53 -22.29 2.66
N GLN A 207 17.59 -21.61 2.22
CA GLN A 207 18.67 -21.13 3.10
C GLN A 207 18.58 -19.63 3.37
N ILE A 208 17.92 -18.90 2.49
CA ILE A 208 17.76 -17.45 2.57
C ILE A 208 16.27 -17.12 2.61
N LEU A 209 15.86 -16.35 3.61
CA LEU A 209 14.48 -15.86 3.68
C LEU A 209 14.30 -14.71 2.69
N VAL A 210 13.23 -14.75 1.91
CA VAL A 210 12.83 -13.64 1.04
C VAL A 210 11.41 -13.25 1.41
N VAL A 211 11.23 -12.00 1.80
CA VAL A 211 9.94 -11.46 2.27
C VAL A 211 9.53 -10.32 1.34
N GLY A 212 8.29 -10.39 0.85
CA GLY A 212 7.70 -9.38 -0.02
C GLY A 212 6.69 -8.49 0.70
N THR A 213 6.01 -7.70 -0.10
CA THR A 213 5.01 -6.74 0.33
C THR A 213 3.94 -6.64 -0.74
N ASP A 214 2.69 -6.53 -0.33
CA ASP A 214 1.44 -6.30 -1.05
C ASP A 214 0.46 -7.47 -1.00
N GLY A 215 0.91 -8.71 -0.93
CA GLY A 215 0.03 -9.88 -1.00
C GLY A 215 -0.52 -10.11 -2.41
N ALA A 216 0.29 -9.86 -3.44
CA ALA A 216 -0.07 -10.09 -4.83
C ALA A 216 -0.33 -11.58 -5.10
N ALA A 217 -1.21 -11.89 -6.04
CA ALA A 217 -1.62 -13.27 -6.31
C ALA A 217 -0.43 -14.21 -6.58
N GLU A 218 0.53 -13.80 -7.40
CA GLU A 218 1.73 -14.61 -7.69
C GLU A 218 2.59 -14.83 -6.44
N ALA A 219 2.71 -13.81 -5.58
CA ALA A 219 3.45 -13.93 -4.33
C ALA A 219 2.76 -14.87 -3.35
N LEU A 220 1.43 -14.81 -3.24
CA LEU A 220 0.65 -15.73 -2.40
C LEU A 220 0.84 -17.18 -2.85
N GLU A 221 0.84 -17.44 -4.14
CA GLU A 221 1.11 -18.77 -4.69
C GLU A 221 2.53 -19.24 -4.35
N SER A 222 3.52 -18.35 -4.43
CA SER A 222 4.91 -18.65 -4.08
C SER A 222 5.07 -18.95 -2.58
N VAL A 223 4.38 -18.20 -1.72
CA VAL A 223 4.36 -18.44 -0.26
C VAL A 223 3.74 -19.81 0.03
N LYS A 224 2.63 -20.12 -0.62
CA LYS A 224 1.96 -21.41 -0.50
C LYS A 224 2.85 -22.58 -0.90
N ALA A 225 3.62 -22.40 -1.97
CA ALA A 225 4.59 -23.40 -2.45
C ALA A 225 5.82 -23.52 -1.54
N GLY A 226 5.97 -22.65 -0.54
CA GLY A 226 7.10 -22.67 0.39
C GLY A 226 8.39 -22.07 -0.18
N GLU A 227 8.30 -21.30 -1.26
CA GLU A 227 9.45 -20.67 -1.90
C GLU A 227 9.68 -19.24 -1.38
N LEU A 228 8.73 -18.32 -1.59
CA LEU A 228 8.75 -17.03 -0.91
C LEU A 228 8.42 -17.27 0.56
N SER A 229 9.17 -16.68 1.47
CA SER A 229 9.02 -16.95 2.90
C SER A 229 7.75 -16.36 3.48
N ALA A 230 7.43 -15.13 3.09
CA ALA A 230 6.23 -14.40 3.52
C ALA A 230 6.01 -13.19 2.62
N THR A 231 4.82 -12.63 2.69
CA THR A 231 4.51 -11.29 2.15
C THR A 231 3.67 -10.53 3.16
N VAL A 232 3.90 -9.24 3.28
CA VAL A 232 3.07 -8.36 4.11
C VAL A 232 1.95 -7.82 3.24
N ALA A 233 0.75 -8.33 3.45
CA ALA A 233 -0.41 -8.01 2.62
C ALA A 233 -1.09 -6.73 3.08
N GLN A 234 -1.49 -5.89 2.13
CA GLN A 234 -2.36 -4.76 2.39
C GLN A 234 -3.79 -5.25 2.59
N ASN A 235 -4.52 -4.60 3.49
CA ASN A 235 -5.92 -4.91 3.74
C ASN A 235 -6.82 -3.92 2.97
N SER A 236 -6.96 -4.11 1.67
CA SER A 236 -7.75 -3.22 0.82
C SER A 236 -9.22 -3.18 1.19
N ALA A 237 -9.79 -4.31 1.62
CA ALA A 237 -11.17 -4.37 2.11
C ALA A 237 -11.37 -3.44 3.31
N GLU A 238 -10.43 -3.43 4.26
CA GLU A 238 -10.51 -2.55 5.44
C GLU A 238 -10.23 -1.09 5.09
N ILE A 239 -9.36 -0.79 4.11
CA ILE A 239 -9.19 0.58 3.61
C ILE A 239 -10.53 1.11 3.09
N GLY A 240 -11.24 0.31 2.30
CA GLY A 240 -12.55 0.66 1.78
C GLY A 240 -13.60 0.83 2.88
N ALA A 241 -13.68 -0.13 3.79
CA ALA A 241 -14.65 -0.09 4.91
C ALA A 241 -14.39 1.11 5.84
N THR A 242 -13.13 1.37 6.17
CA THR A 242 -12.72 2.53 6.98
C THR A 242 -13.10 3.84 6.31
N SER A 243 -12.87 3.93 5.01
CA SER A 243 -13.24 5.12 4.23
C SER A 243 -14.74 5.38 4.26
N LEU A 244 -15.54 4.34 4.07
CA LEU A 244 -16.99 4.47 4.12
C LEU A 244 -17.49 4.87 5.52
N ARG A 245 -16.96 4.26 6.58
CA ARG A 245 -17.31 4.64 7.96
C ARG A 245 -17.01 6.12 8.22
N ARG A 246 -15.88 6.61 7.73
CA ARG A 246 -15.51 8.02 7.89
C ARG A 246 -16.43 8.96 7.12
N MET A 247 -16.83 8.56 5.90
CA MET A 247 -17.80 9.29 5.09
C MET A 247 -19.16 9.39 5.82
N ILE A 248 -19.65 8.28 6.33
CA ILE A 248 -20.90 8.21 7.08
C ILE A 248 -20.86 9.12 8.32
N LYS A 249 -19.74 9.11 9.04
CA LYS A 249 -19.53 9.97 10.20
C LYS A 249 -19.66 11.44 9.85
N SER A 250 -18.99 11.88 8.78
CA SER A 250 -19.07 13.29 8.33
C SER A 250 -20.49 13.70 7.98
N VAL A 251 -21.23 12.84 7.29
CA VAL A 251 -22.64 13.11 6.93
C VAL A 251 -23.51 13.20 8.18
N LYS A 252 -23.37 12.28 9.12
CA LYS A 252 -24.16 12.27 10.37
C LYS A 252 -23.86 13.47 11.26
N ASP A 253 -22.59 13.83 11.38
CA ASP A 253 -22.15 14.93 12.26
C ASP A 253 -22.38 16.30 11.61
N GLY A 254 -22.67 16.35 10.32
CA GLY A 254 -22.81 17.62 9.59
C GLY A 254 -21.54 18.45 9.61
N GLU A 255 -20.40 17.81 9.47
CA GLU A 255 -19.10 18.48 9.53
C GLU A 255 -19.01 19.63 8.53
N LYS A 256 -18.33 20.71 8.91
CA LYS A 256 -18.07 21.82 8.01
C LYS A 256 -16.97 21.42 6.99
N ILE A 257 -17.23 21.70 5.72
CA ILE A 257 -16.21 21.57 4.67
C ILE A 257 -15.34 22.83 4.74
N ASP A 258 -14.07 22.64 5.10
CA ASP A 258 -13.13 23.76 5.34
C ASP A 258 -11.80 23.48 4.63
N SER A 259 -11.49 24.24 3.60
CA SER A 259 -10.25 24.12 2.83
C SER A 259 -9.00 24.48 3.63
N ASN A 260 -9.15 25.17 4.77
CA ASN A 260 -8.03 25.52 5.65
C ASN A 260 -7.75 24.45 6.72
N ALA A 261 -8.66 23.49 6.90
CA ALA A 261 -8.45 22.40 7.84
C ALA A 261 -7.47 21.38 7.26
N THR A 262 -6.65 20.78 8.15
CA THR A 262 -5.77 19.68 7.79
C THR A 262 -6.57 18.38 7.81
N ALA A 263 -6.56 17.65 6.70
CA ALA A 263 -7.23 16.36 6.62
C ALA A 263 -6.52 15.32 7.49
N GLU A 264 -7.31 14.57 8.26
CA GLU A 264 -6.83 13.45 9.06
C GLU A 264 -6.30 12.34 8.16
N THR A 265 -5.13 11.77 8.50
CA THR A 265 -4.66 10.53 7.88
C THR A 265 -5.07 9.36 8.77
N ILE A 266 -5.77 8.39 8.20
CA ILE A 266 -6.23 7.20 8.90
C ILE A 266 -5.39 6.01 8.43
N PRO A 267 -4.43 5.54 9.26
CA PRO A 267 -3.61 4.39 8.89
C PRO A 267 -4.42 3.11 9.04
N VAL A 268 -4.31 2.23 8.05
CA VAL A 268 -4.97 0.91 8.07
C VAL A 268 -3.90 -0.17 8.18
N ASP A 269 -4.10 -1.10 9.09
CA ASP A 269 -3.15 -2.17 9.35
C ASP A 269 -3.04 -3.17 8.18
N SER A 270 -1.85 -3.70 8.02
CA SER A 270 -1.50 -4.80 7.15
C SER A 270 -1.36 -6.10 7.95
N TYR A 271 -1.13 -7.21 7.27
CA TYR A 271 -0.93 -8.50 7.92
C TYR A 271 0.09 -9.35 7.17
N VAL A 272 0.84 -10.16 7.93
CA VAL A 272 1.85 -11.05 7.34
C VAL A 272 1.17 -12.34 6.88
N VAL A 273 1.43 -12.74 5.65
CA VAL A 273 0.98 -14.01 5.08
C VAL A 273 2.17 -14.96 5.02
N THR A 274 2.04 -16.09 5.68
CA THR A 274 3.02 -17.17 5.70
C THR A 274 2.41 -18.41 5.05
N LYS A 275 3.22 -19.48 4.86
CA LYS A 275 2.73 -20.74 4.33
C LYS A 275 1.53 -21.28 5.10
N ASP A 276 1.56 -21.16 6.43
CA ASP A 276 0.50 -21.66 7.31
C ASP A 276 -0.80 -20.85 7.20
N SER A 277 -0.72 -19.57 6.85
CA SER A 277 -1.86 -18.67 6.73
C SER A 277 -2.31 -18.40 5.30
N ALA A 278 -1.61 -18.94 4.29
CA ALA A 278 -1.89 -18.70 2.86
C ALA A 278 -2.95 -19.64 2.27
N GLN A 279 -3.75 -20.32 3.09
CA GLN A 279 -4.77 -21.28 2.66
C GLN A 279 -6.03 -20.61 2.12
#